data_fb36fb43192d0918639bc0aa602c4422
#
_entry.id   fb36fb43192d0918639bc0aa602c4422
#
_cell.length_a   1.000
_cell.length_b   1.000
_cell.length_c   1.000
_cell.angle_alpha   90.00
_cell.angle_beta   90.00
_cell.angle_gamma   90.00
#
_symmetry.space_group_name_H-M   'P 1'
#
loop_
_entity.id
_entity.type
_entity.pdbx_description
1 polymer ?
#
loop_
_entity_poly.entity_id
_entity_poly.type
_entity_poly.pdbx_seq_one_letter_code
_entity_poly.pdbx_strand_id
1 'polypeptide(L)'
;MKQRTVALEWSNRVAAVAHGHYLAASRYSRLHFWLGLPTVLLATIVGTSVFAMLQKQPEVWWQITVGLMSITAAVLSALQSFLNYSDKTEKHRTAGARYNAIGRELEQLLAQEDKWSSLDSIRNKIDQLSQQSPHIPSTVRSSIADISERALWEE
;
A
#
# COMPACT_ATOMS: atom_id res chain seq x y z
N MET A 1 37.18 0.34 6.96
CA MET A 1 36.36 -0.86 7.23
C MET A 1 35.04 -0.55 7.95
N LYS A 2 35.02 0.15 9.10
CA LYS A 2 33.76 0.43 9.83
C LYS A 2 32.66 1.13 9.02
N GLN A 3 33.00 2.10 8.19
CA GLN A 3 32.03 2.89 7.41
C GLN A 3 31.34 2.05 6.32
N ARG A 4 32.08 1.16 5.66
CA ARG A 4 31.53 0.24 4.67
C ARG A 4 30.52 -0.74 5.28
N THR A 5 30.83 -1.30 6.46
CA THR A 5 29.92 -2.18 7.17
C THR A 5 28.62 -1.47 7.55
N VAL A 6 28.71 -0.23 8.06
CA VAL A 6 27.55 0.59 8.40
C VAL A 6 26.70 0.89 7.16
N ALA A 7 27.33 1.24 6.03
CA ALA A 7 26.62 1.52 4.78
C ALA A 7 25.89 0.28 4.24
N LEU A 8 26.50 -0.92 4.34
CA LEU A 8 25.86 -2.17 3.97
C LEU A 8 24.65 -2.50 4.85
N GLU A 9 24.80 -2.35 6.18
CA GLU A 9 23.69 -2.56 7.10
C GLU A 9 22.52 -1.60 6.83
N TRP A 10 22.82 -0.34 6.53
CA TRP A 10 21.79 0.64 6.19
C TRP A 10 21.13 0.31 4.85
N SER A 11 21.90 -0.11 3.84
CA SER A 11 21.36 -0.52 2.54
C SER A 11 20.37 -1.67 2.70
N ASN A 12 20.74 -2.72 3.44
CA ASN A 12 19.87 -3.85 3.72
C ASN A 12 18.60 -3.43 4.48
N ARG A 13 18.75 -2.58 5.51
CA ARG A 13 17.61 -2.07 6.28
C ARG A 13 16.67 -1.23 5.42
N VAL A 14 17.19 -0.33 4.61
CA VAL A 14 16.42 0.53 3.70
C VAL A 14 15.69 -0.31 2.66
N ALA A 15 16.35 -1.32 2.09
CA ALA A 15 15.72 -2.25 1.15
C ALA A 15 14.56 -3.03 1.79
N ALA A 16 14.75 -3.54 3.01
CA ALA A 16 13.69 -4.24 3.75
C ALA A 16 12.49 -3.32 4.05
N VAL A 17 12.73 -2.08 4.46
CA VAL A 17 11.67 -1.09 4.71
C VAL A 17 10.94 -0.73 3.41
N ALA A 18 11.66 -0.50 2.31
CA ALA A 18 11.07 -0.25 1.00
C ALA A 18 10.15 -1.39 0.58
N HIS A 19 10.62 -2.63 0.71
CA HIS A 19 9.83 -3.83 0.42
C HIS A 19 8.56 -3.89 1.28
N GLY A 20 8.66 -3.59 2.56
CA GLY A 20 7.52 -3.52 3.47
C GLY A 20 6.47 -2.50 3.05
N HIS A 21 6.89 -1.35 2.59
CA HIS A 21 5.97 -0.35 2.06
C HIS A 21 5.27 -0.83 0.77
N TYR A 22 5.96 -1.51 -0.15
CA TYR A 22 5.33 -2.06 -1.34
C TYR A 22 4.35 -3.18 -1.02
N LEU A 23 4.66 -4.05 -0.05
CA LEU A 23 3.72 -5.07 0.42
C LEU A 23 2.46 -4.44 1.03
N ALA A 24 2.62 -3.39 1.85
CA ALA A 24 1.50 -2.66 2.41
C ALA A 24 0.65 -1.98 1.31
N ALA A 25 1.28 -1.34 0.33
CA ALA A 25 0.60 -0.75 -0.82
C ALA A 25 -0.20 -1.79 -1.61
N SER A 26 0.39 -2.95 -1.92
CA SER A 26 -0.28 -4.05 -2.61
C SER A 26 -1.49 -4.58 -1.83
N ARG A 27 -1.39 -4.66 -0.50
CA ARG A 27 -2.50 -5.08 0.35
C ARG A 27 -3.66 -4.08 0.32
N TYR A 28 -3.37 -2.77 0.49
CA TYR A 28 -4.41 -1.73 0.44
C TYR A 28 -5.02 -1.60 -0.95
N SER A 29 -4.26 -1.77 -2.02
CA SER A 29 -4.76 -1.81 -3.38
C SER A 29 -5.74 -2.96 -3.60
N ARG A 30 -5.44 -4.16 -3.09
CA ARG A 30 -6.38 -5.30 -3.14
C ARG A 30 -7.67 -5.04 -2.36
N LEU A 31 -7.56 -4.46 -1.15
CA LEU A 31 -8.74 -4.11 -0.35
C LEU A 31 -9.61 -3.05 -1.05
N HIS A 32 -8.98 -2.06 -1.68
CA HIS A 32 -9.68 -1.06 -2.49
C HIS A 32 -10.44 -1.71 -3.64
N PHE A 33 -9.81 -2.62 -4.39
CA PHE A 33 -10.42 -3.33 -5.50
C PHE A 33 -11.60 -4.20 -5.04
N TRP A 34 -11.41 -5.03 -4.01
CA TRP A 34 -12.45 -5.91 -3.50
C TRP A 34 -13.65 -5.18 -2.88
N LEU A 35 -13.46 -3.97 -2.40
CA LEU A 35 -14.54 -3.13 -1.92
C LEU A 35 -15.22 -2.36 -3.06
N GLY A 36 -14.44 -1.87 -4.01
CA GLY A 36 -14.92 -1.06 -5.12
C GLY A 36 -15.69 -1.84 -6.18
N LEU A 37 -15.20 -3.03 -6.55
CA LEU A 37 -15.84 -3.84 -7.60
C LEU A 37 -17.29 -4.19 -7.28
N PRO A 38 -17.64 -4.76 -6.10
CA PRO A 38 -19.03 -5.01 -5.75
C PRO A 38 -19.89 -3.74 -5.73
N THR A 39 -19.32 -2.62 -5.25
CA THR A 39 -20.03 -1.34 -5.21
C THR A 39 -20.47 -0.91 -6.61
N VAL A 40 -19.56 -0.95 -7.59
CA VAL A 40 -19.86 -0.58 -8.99
C VAL A 40 -20.86 -1.53 -9.61
N LEU A 41 -20.71 -2.85 -9.40
CA LEU A 41 -21.66 -3.83 -9.93
C LEU A 41 -23.06 -3.62 -9.36
N LEU A 42 -23.19 -3.45 -8.04
CA LEU A 42 -24.49 -3.20 -7.41
C LEU A 42 -25.11 -1.88 -7.91
N ALA A 43 -24.34 -0.82 -8.00
CA ALA A 43 -24.83 0.47 -8.50
C ALA A 43 -25.31 0.35 -9.96
N THR A 44 -24.62 -0.41 -10.80
CA THR A 44 -25.00 -0.65 -12.19
C THR A 44 -26.31 -1.43 -12.29
N ILE A 45 -26.45 -2.51 -11.50
CA ILE A 45 -27.68 -3.34 -11.48
C ILE A 45 -28.86 -2.50 -10.99
N VAL A 46 -28.69 -1.72 -9.90
CA VAL A 46 -29.73 -0.85 -9.37
C VAL A 46 -30.12 0.20 -10.42
N GLY A 47 -29.14 0.87 -11.04
CA GLY A 47 -29.43 1.89 -12.04
C GLY A 47 -30.21 1.35 -13.25
N THR A 48 -29.80 0.20 -13.79
CA THR A 48 -30.50 -0.42 -14.93
C THR A 48 -31.89 -0.93 -14.54
N SER A 49 -32.06 -1.45 -13.33
CA SER A 49 -33.36 -1.94 -12.83
C SER A 49 -34.36 -0.81 -12.70
N VAL A 50 -33.95 0.39 -12.25
CA VAL A 50 -34.83 1.56 -12.17
C VAL A 50 -35.37 1.95 -13.54
N PHE A 51 -34.53 1.95 -14.57
CA PHE A 51 -34.99 2.23 -15.95
C PHE A 51 -35.99 1.18 -16.47
N ALA A 52 -35.76 -0.10 -16.16
CA ALA A 52 -36.67 -1.17 -16.56
C ALA A 52 -38.05 -1.06 -15.84
N MET A 53 -38.08 -0.54 -14.62
CA MET A 53 -39.29 -0.34 -13.84
C MET A 53 -40.19 0.80 -14.35
N LEU A 54 -39.62 1.77 -15.07
CA LEU A 54 -40.39 2.87 -15.68
C LEU A 54 -41.37 2.38 -16.75
N GLN A 55 -41.13 1.22 -17.36
CA GLN A 55 -41.95 0.66 -18.44
C GLN A 55 -43.00 -0.37 -18.01
N LYS A 56 -42.88 -0.91 -16.81
CA LYS A 56 -43.81 -1.97 -16.29
C LYS A 56 -44.01 -1.72 -14.78
N GLN A 57 -45.19 -2.07 -14.28
CA GLN A 57 -45.42 -2.13 -12.85
C GLN A 57 -44.78 -3.42 -12.28
N PRO A 58 -43.63 -3.32 -11.60
CA PRO A 58 -42.94 -4.50 -11.07
C PRO A 58 -43.65 -5.02 -9.82
N GLU A 59 -43.59 -6.34 -9.58
CA GLU A 59 -44.02 -6.92 -8.33
C GLU A 59 -43.29 -6.33 -7.12
N VAL A 60 -43.97 -6.23 -5.98
CA VAL A 60 -43.44 -5.66 -4.75
C VAL A 60 -42.11 -6.31 -4.33
N TRP A 61 -41.91 -7.58 -4.55
CA TRP A 61 -40.70 -8.33 -4.28
C TRP A 61 -39.46 -7.73 -5.00
N TRP A 62 -39.62 -7.35 -6.26
CA TRP A 62 -38.55 -6.72 -7.04
C TRP A 62 -38.20 -5.35 -6.50
N GLN A 63 -39.18 -4.57 -6.09
CA GLN A 63 -38.96 -3.24 -5.50
C GLN A 63 -38.15 -3.35 -4.21
N ILE A 64 -38.50 -4.29 -3.33
CA ILE A 64 -37.77 -4.56 -2.08
C ILE A 64 -36.34 -4.98 -2.36
N THR A 65 -36.12 -5.90 -3.30
CA THR A 65 -34.79 -6.41 -3.66
C THR A 65 -33.89 -5.27 -4.18
N VAL A 66 -34.38 -4.48 -5.11
CA VAL A 66 -33.62 -3.33 -5.65
C VAL A 66 -33.35 -2.28 -4.56
N GLY A 67 -34.32 -2.04 -3.66
CA GLY A 67 -34.11 -1.17 -2.50
C GLY A 67 -33.00 -1.66 -1.58
N LEU A 68 -32.97 -2.94 -1.23
CA LEU A 68 -31.92 -3.53 -0.41
C LEU A 68 -30.53 -3.47 -1.09
N MET A 69 -30.49 -3.75 -2.40
CA MET A 69 -29.25 -3.61 -3.17
C MET A 69 -28.74 -2.18 -3.19
N SER A 70 -29.66 -1.19 -3.33
CA SER A 70 -29.31 0.23 -3.28
C SER A 70 -28.71 0.63 -1.94
N ILE A 71 -29.32 0.21 -0.82
CA ILE A 71 -28.78 0.46 0.52
C ILE A 71 -27.40 -0.18 0.68
N THR A 72 -27.25 -1.42 0.23
CA THR A 72 -25.96 -2.13 0.29
C THR A 72 -24.89 -1.39 -0.50
N ALA A 73 -25.19 -0.95 -1.72
CA ALA A 73 -24.27 -0.17 -2.55
C ALA A 73 -23.87 1.16 -1.87
N ALA A 74 -24.84 1.84 -1.26
CA ALA A 74 -24.59 3.09 -0.51
C ALA A 74 -23.66 2.87 0.68
N VAL A 75 -23.89 1.81 1.47
CA VAL A 75 -23.02 1.45 2.61
C VAL A 75 -21.61 1.11 2.15
N LEU A 76 -21.45 0.30 1.09
CA LEU A 76 -20.14 -0.03 0.55
C LEU A 76 -19.41 1.21 0.04
N SER A 77 -20.10 2.12 -0.64
CA SER A 77 -19.54 3.39 -1.11
C SER A 77 -19.08 4.28 0.05
N ALA A 78 -19.90 4.38 1.12
CA ALA A 78 -19.54 5.11 2.33
C ALA A 78 -18.29 4.51 3.00
N LEU A 79 -18.23 3.18 3.14
CA LEU A 79 -17.06 2.48 3.67
C LEU A 79 -15.81 2.73 2.82
N GLN A 80 -15.93 2.69 1.49
CA GLN A 80 -14.82 2.95 0.58
C GLN A 80 -14.25 4.36 0.76
N SER A 81 -15.11 5.36 0.89
CA SER A 81 -14.72 6.75 1.16
C SER A 81 -14.07 6.90 2.54
N PHE A 82 -14.66 6.30 3.58
CA PHE A 82 -14.15 6.39 4.95
C PHE A 82 -12.80 5.70 5.12
N LEU A 83 -12.64 4.49 4.57
CA LEU A 83 -11.42 3.71 4.71
C LEU A 83 -10.26 4.26 3.88
N ASN A 84 -10.56 4.97 2.79
CA ASN A 84 -9.63 5.67 1.91
C ASN A 84 -8.37 4.83 1.55
N TYR A 85 -8.60 3.59 1.12
CA TYR A 85 -7.52 2.65 0.80
C TYR A 85 -6.66 3.11 -0.38
N SER A 86 -7.22 3.90 -1.29
CA SER A 86 -6.48 4.47 -2.42
C SER A 86 -5.35 5.40 -1.95
N ASP A 87 -5.66 6.32 -1.03
CA ASP A 87 -4.68 7.25 -0.44
C ASP A 87 -3.60 6.49 0.36
N LYS A 88 -4.02 5.48 1.14
CA LYS A 88 -3.08 4.62 1.88
C LYS A 88 -2.12 3.88 0.93
N THR A 89 -2.65 3.36 -0.18
CA THR A 89 -1.85 2.70 -1.22
C THR A 89 -0.79 3.65 -1.77
N GLU A 90 -1.18 4.86 -2.15
CA GLU A 90 -0.28 5.83 -2.75
C GLU A 90 0.79 6.32 -1.75
N LYS A 91 0.43 6.58 -0.50
CA LYS A 91 1.37 6.97 0.56
C LYS A 91 2.45 5.90 0.78
N HIS A 92 2.05 4.63 0.85
CA HIS A 92 3.00 3.53 1.00
C HIS A 92 3.86 3.33 -0.25
N ARG A 93 3.27 3.44 -1.45
CA ARG A 93 4.01 3.35 -2.72
C ARG A 93 5.07 4.46 -2.83
N THR A 94 4.71 5.68 -2.50
CA THR A 94 5.61 6.83 -2.50
C THR A 94 6.73 6.66 -1.47
N ALA A 95 6.40 6.21 -0.25
CA ALA A 95 7.41 5.92 0.76
C ALA A 95 8.40 4.85 0.28
N GLY A 96 7.91 3.72 -0.25
CA GLY A 96 8.75 2.67 -0.81
C GLY A 96 9.68 3.17 -1.91
N ALA A 97 9.19 4.01 -2.83
CA ALA A 97 9.99 4.61 -3.89
C ALA A 97 11.10 5.53 -3.35
N ARG A 98 10.81 6.32 -2.31
CA ARG A 98 11.79 7.18 -1.64
C ARG A 98 12.86 6.38 -0.91
N TYR A 99 12.49 5.30 -0.20
CA TYR A 99 13.46 4.39 0.42
C TYR A 99 14.36 3.72 -0.62
N ASN A 100 13.81 3.25 -1.76
CA ASN A 100 14.61 2.72 -2.86
C ASN A 100 15.57 3.76 -3.45
N ALA A 101 15.20 5.04 -3.49
CA ALA A 101 16.11 6.09 -3.94
C ALA A 101 17.33 6.23 -3.00
N ILE A 102 17.10 6.18 -1.67
CA ILE A 102 18.18 6.19 -0.67
C ILE A 102 19.02 4.90 -0.78
N GLY A 103 18.40 3.74 -1.04
CA GLY A 103 19.11 2.48 -1.28
C GLY A 103 20.12 2.62 -2.43
N ARG A 104 19.71 3.19 -3.56
CA ARG A 104 20.61 3.44 -4.70
C ARG A 104 21.75 4.45 -4.37
N GLU A 105 21.48 5.45 -3.54
CA GLU A 105 22.55 6.35 -3.07
C GLU A 105 23.58 5.62 -2.21
N LEU A 106 23.14 4.69 -1.35
CA LEU A 106 24.03 3.82 -0.56
C LEU A 106 24.84 2.86 -1.42
N GLU A 107 24.21 2.23 -2.40
CA GLU A 107 24.90 1.35 -3.37
C GLU A 107 25.96 2.12 -4.16
N GLN A 108 25.65 3.34 -4.60
CA GLN A 108 26.58 4.20 -5.30
C GLN A 108 27.75 4.63 -4.39
N LEU A 109 27.49 4.91 -3.09
CA LEU A 109 28.52 5.20 -2.11
C LEU A 109 29.43 3.99 -1.86
N LEU A 110 28.86 2.79 -1.79
CA LEU A 110 29.60 1.55 -1.61
C LEU A 110 30.52 1.23 -2.81
N ALA A 111 30.13 1.66 -4.02
CA ALA A 111 30.93 1.52 -5.24
C ALA A 111 32.06 2.55 -5.33
N GLN A 112 31.95 3.69 -4.61
CA GLN A 112 32.93 4.80 -4.62
C GLN A 112 33.60 4.89 -3.25
N GLU A 113 34.71 4.17 -3.06
CA GLU A 113 35.37 3.99 -1.75
C GLU A 113 35.87 5.30 -1.06
N ASP A 114 35.89 6.45 -1.76
CA ASP A 114 36.50 7.69 -1.26
C ASP A 114 35.55 8.77 -0.72
N LYS A 115 34.21 8.53 -0.74
CA LYS A 115 33.21 9.58 -0.42
C LYS A 115 32.40 9.34 0.85
N TRP A 116 32.99 8.79 1.89
CA TRP A 116 32.31 8.49 3.16
C TRP A 116 31.78 9.72 3.92
N SER A 117 32.19 10.94 3.57
CA SER A 117 31.64 12.19 4.14
C SER A 117 30.15 12.39 3.85
N SER A 118 29.58 11.67 2.88
CA SER A 118 28.15 11.74 2.56
C SER A 118 27.25 10.85 3.43
N LEU A 119 27.82 9.97 4.27
CA LEU A 119 27.06 9.06 5.14
C LEU A 119 26.14 9.81 6.11
N ASP A 120 26.59 10.91 6.72
CA ASP A 120 25.76 11.71 7.62
C ASP A 120 24.57 12.35 6.90
N SER A 121 24.77 12.78 5.66
CA SER A 121 23.69 13.29 4.82
C SER A 121 22.63 12.21 4.54
N ILE A 122 23.08 10.99 4.19
CA ILE A 122 22.19 9.85 3.92
C ILE A 122 21.44 9.45 5.20
N ARG A 123 22.12 9.43 6.36
CA ARG A 123 21.46 9.18 7.65
C ARG A 123 20.33 10.17 7.90
N ASN A 124 20.58 11.46 7.72
CA ASN A 124 19.58 12.50 7.92
C ASN A 124 18.37 12.31 6.97
N LYS A 125 18.60 11.90 5.72
CA LYS A 125 17.53 11.58 4.77
C LYS A 125 16.70 10.39 5.25
N ILE A 126 17.34 9.33 5.77
CA ILE A 126 16.65 8.14 6.31
C ILE A 126 15.78 8.55 7.51
N ASP A 127 16.33 9.32 8.45
CA ASP A 127 15.64 9.74 9.66
C ASP A 127 14.43 10.63 9.31
N GLN A 128 14.60 11.61 8.41
CA GLN A 128 13.52 12.46 7.93
C GLN A 128 12.44 11.65 7.22
N LEU A 129 12.82 10.73 6.34
CA LEU A 129 11.87 9.89 5.62
C LEU A 129 11.10 8.97 6.56
N SER A 130 11.78 8.42 7.57
CA SER A 130 11.16 7.57 8.60
C SER A 130 10.07 8.31 9.39
N GLN A 131 10.29 9.60 9.71
CA GLN A 131 9.29 10.44 10.39
C GLN A 131 8.09 10.78 9.51
N GLN A 132 8.28 10.91 8.21
CA GLN A 132 7.24 11.27 7.24
C GLN A 132 6.47 10.07 6.69
N SER A 133 7.02 8.87 6.81
CA SER A 133 6.46 7.66 6.22
C SER A 133 5.29 7.12 7.04
N PRO A 134 4.24 6.59 6.40
CA PRO A 134 3.15 5.93 7.11
C PRO A 134 3.65 4.66 7.82
N HIS A 135 3.03 4.34 8.95
CA HIS A 135 3.38 3.14 9.70
C HIS A 135 3.06 1.86 8.92
N ILE A 136 4.05 0.96 8.81
CA ILE A 136 3.86 -0.34 8.16
C ILE A 136 3.02 -1.23 9.08
N PRO A 137 1.89 -1.79 8.61
CA PRO A 137 1.04 -2.67 9.41
C PRO A 137 1.81 -3.86 9.99
N SER A 138 1.48 -4.26 11.22
CA SER A 138 2.14 -5.38 11.92
C SER A 138 2.12 -6.69 11.12
N THR A 139 1.01 -6.94 10.43
CA THR A 139 0.84 -8.12 9.56
C THR A 139 1.80 -8.16 8.36
N VAL A 140 2.29 -7.01 7.89
CA VAL A 140 3.30 -6.93 6.84
C VAL A 140 4.69 -7.04 7.44
N ARG A 141 4.88 -6.45 8.63
CA ARG A 141 6.17 -6.50 9.34
C ARG A 141 6.58 -7.94 9.70
N SER A 142 5.65 -8.79 10.13
CA SER A 142 5.93 -10.20 10.40
C SER A 142 6.37 -10.96 9.15
N SER A 143 5.78 -10.66 7.99
CA SER A 143 6.18 -11.26 6.72
C SER A 143 7.60 -10.84 6.28
N ILE A 144 8.02 -9.61 6.59
CA ILE A 144 9.38 -9.13 6.27
C ILE A 144 10.41 -9.80 7.19
N ALA A 145 10.11 -9.95 8.49
CA ALA A 145 10.98 -10.63 9.43
C ALA A 145 11.25 -12.08 9.02
N ASP A 146 10.21 -12.81 8.60
CA ASP A 146 10.30 -14.18 8.10
C ASP A 146 11.16 -14.28 6.81
N ILE A 147 11.06 -13.31 5.90
CA ILE A 147 11.89 -13.25 4.69
C ILE A 147 13.36 -12.94 5.05
N SER A 148 13.61 -12.02 5.99
CA SER A 148 14.96 -11.67 6.40
C SER A 148 15.66 -12.80 7.15
N GLU A 149 14.93 -13.56 7.98
CA GLU A 149 15.46 -14.77 8.61
C GLU A 149 15.82 -15.86 7.60
N ARG A 150 14.94 -16.13 6.62
CA ARG A 150 15.24 -17.15 5.58
C ARG A 150 16.47 -16.80 4.76
N ALA A 151 16.63 -15.53 4.38
CA ALA A 151 17.80 -15.08 3.62
C ALA A 151 19.13 -15.24 4.38
N LEU A 152 19.11 -15.30 5.73
CA LEU A 152 20.30 -15.55 6.55
C LEU A 152 20.71 -17.04 6.62
N TRP A 153 19.84 -17.97 6.21
CA TRP A 153 20.10 -19.41 6.24
C TRP A 153 20.45 -20.01 4.87
N GLU A 154 20.37 -19.19 3.78
CA GLU A 154 20.68 -19.62 2.40
C GLU A 154 22.11 -19.24 1.97
N GLU A 155 22.94 -18.62 2.83
CA GLU A 155 24.39 -18.38 2.64
C GLU A 155 25.23 -19.42 3.43
#